data_2af6e8ae98a0b32faa4ccb3b5ff1c56a
#
_entry.id   2af6e8ae98a0b32faa4ccb3b5ff1c56a
#
_cell.length_a   1.000
_cell.length_b   1.000
_cell.length_c   1.000
_cell.angle_alpha   90.00
_cell.angle_beta   90.00
_cell.angle_gamma   90.00
#
_symmetry.space_group_name_H-M   'P 1'
#
loop_
_entity.id
_entity.type
_entity.pdbx_description
1 polymer ?
#
loop_
_entity_poly.entity_id
_entity_poly.type
_entity_poly.pdbx_seq_one_letter_code
_entity_poly.pdbx_strand_id
1 'polypeptide(L)'
;MKVFMIGGTGLLGSEAAKCLIEKGHEVETLSLPSLPKGAEFPKEMKIVFGDINKMTDAEIEAQLKGVDVFVFAAGVDERVECPAPVEAFYYKYNIAPLERVFSACKRVGVKKAVVLGSYFAYLTKVRPDLQADSKHKYIRSRVLQEMVCENFADEDFAVCVLELPYIFGTQKGRKPVWTILIEQIEFMDKFPFTMYPKGGTAMLTCRQVGQVIAGACEKEYKGFNAVPIGMYNMKWDKFLSVVYKARGMDPQIKIVGVPAWMMQMGMVKAVKDYKKRGIASGVNPMQLPHIMNYDLFIDNKYAIELGATEDDINSAIEDSIRVSVAAYEGKAELLGMLGEE
;
A
#
# COMPACT_ATOMS: atom_id res chain seq x y z
N MET A 1 1.26 18.86 -17.35
CA MET A 1 0.77 17.54 -17.80
C MET A 1 -0.65 17.34 -17.30
N LYS A 2 -1.46 16.61 -18.07
CA LYS A 2 -2.75 16.11 -17.59
C LYS A 2 -2.56 14.68 -17.04
N VAL A 3 -2.84 14.50 -15.75
CA VAL A 3 -2.71 13.23 -15.04
C VAL A 3 -4.10 12.68 -14.73
N PHE A 4 -4.37 11.46 -15.17
CA PHE A 4 -5.58 10.73 -14.79
C PHE A 4 -5.24 9.64 -13.77
N MET A 5 -5.96 9.63 -12.66
CA MET A 5 -5.70 8.70 -11.56
C MET A 5 -6.89 7.78 -11.32
N ILE A 6 -6.65 6.52 -11.00
CA ILE A 6 -7.63 5.67 -10.33
C ILE A 6 -7.24 5.57 -8.86
N GLY A 7 -8.11 6.01 -7.96
CA GLY A 7 -7.86 6.02 -6.52
C GLY A 7 -7.29 7.32 -5.95
N GLY A 8 -7.40 8.46 -6.66
CA GLY A 8 -6.91 9.75 -6.20
C GLY A 8 -7.59 10.32 -4.95
N THR A 9 -8.73 9.77 -4.53
CA THR A 9 -9.37 10.11 -3.24
C THR A 9 -8.93 9.20 -2.09
N GLY A 10 -8.08 8.20 -2.35
CA GLY A 10 -7.47 7.35 -1.34
C GLY A 10 -6.36 8.06 -0.56
N LEU A 11 -5.88 7.43 0.53
CA LEU A 11 -4.82 7.96 1.38
C LEU A 11 -3.58 8.41 0.59
N LEU A 12 -3.06 7.56 -0.29
CA LEU A 12 -1.85 7.82 -1.05
C LEU A 12 -2.13 8.67 -2.29
N GLY A 13 -3.24 8.40 -2.98
CA GLY A 13 -3.64 9.12 -4.19
C GLY A 13 -3.96 10.59 -3.90
N SER A 14 -4.54 10.91 -2.75
CA SER A 14 -4.83 12.31 -2.39
C SER A 14 -3.55 13.10 -2.10
N GLU A 15 -2.54 12.49 -1.50
CA GLU A 15 -1.23 13.14 -1.32
C GLU A 15 -0.51 13.34 -2.67
N ALA A 16 -0.61 12.37 -3.57
CA ALA A 16 -0.07 12.51 -4.93
C ALA A 16 -0.78 13.63 -5.71
N ALA A 17 -2.12 13.71 -5.60
CA ALA A 17 -2.88 14.78 -6.25
C ALA A 17 -2.48 16.17 -5.74
N LYS A 18 -2.28 16.33 -4.42
CA LYS A 18 -1.77 17.59 -3.84
C LYS A 18 -0.42 17.97 -4.45
N CYS A 19 0.56 17.05 -4.41
CA CYS A 19 1.89 17.29 -4.95
C CYS A 19 1.87 17.63 -6.45
N LEU A 20 1.07 16.93 -7.25
CA LEU A 20 0.94 17.18 -8.68
C LEU A 20 0.34 18.56 -8.98
N ILE A 21 -0.72 18.93 -8.26
CA ILE A 21 -1.39 20.24 -8.42
C ILE A 21 -0.48 21.39 -7.97
N GLU A 22 0.23 21.24 -6.85
CA GLU A 22 1.24 22.21 -6.39
C GLU A 22 2.35 22.43 -7.43
N LYS A 23 2.66 21.44 -8.25
CA LYS A 23 3.61 21.52 -9.37
C LYS A 23 2.97 22.03 -10.68
N GLY A 24 1.70 22.43 -10.66
CA GLY A 24 0.99 23.00 -11.81
C GLY A 24 0.45 21.96 -12.80
N HIS A 25 0.25 20.71 -12.40
CA HIS A 25 -0.35 19.67 -13.25
C HIS A 25 -1.87 19.62 -13.06
N GLU A 26 -2.57 19.29 -14.15
CA GLU A 26 -4.00 18.99 -14.09
C GLU A 26 -4.22 17.57 -13.59
N VAL A 27 -5.07 17.41 -12.56
CA VAL A 27 -5.37 16.11 -11.97
C VAL A 27 -6.85 15.80 -12.06
N GLU A 28 -7.17 14.69 -12.71
CA GLU A 28 -8.50 14.10 -12.74
C GLU A 28 -8.45 12.70 -12.13
N THR A 29 -9.43 12.33 -11.32
CA THR A 29 -9.45 11.00 -10.68
C THR A 29 -10.79 10.31 -10.84
N LEU A 30 -10.74 9.00 -11.14
CA LEU A 30 -11.87 8.09 -11.00
C LEU A 30 -11.87 7.51 -9.58
N SER A 31 -12.98 7.67 -8.88
CA SER A 31 -13.14 7.22 -7.50
C SER A 31 -14.48 6.56 -7.27
N LEU A 32 -14.57 5.63 -6.35
CA LEU A 32 -15.83 5.08 -5.90
C LEU A 32 -16.66 6.19 -5.21
N PRO A 33 -18.00 6.08 -5.22
CA PRO A 33 -18.89 7.17 -4.78
C PRO A 33 -18.82 7.51 -3.29
N SER A 34 -18.25 6.66 -2.45
CA SER A 34 -18.10 6.96 -1.01
C SER A 34 -16.79 7.68 -0.75
N LEU A 35 -16.87 8.95 -0.35
CA LEU A 35 -15.69 9.70 0.11
C LEU A 35 -15.57 9.61 1.64
N PRO A 36 -14.34 9.61 2.20
CA PRO A 36 -14.14 9.64 3.64
C PRO A 36 -14.74 10.91 4.24
N LYS A 37 -15.49 10.78 5.32
CA LYS A 37 -16.20 11.90 5.98
C LYS A 37 -15.23 12.94 6.50
N GLY A 38 -15.33 14.16 5.97
CA GLY A 38 -14.47 15.27 6.34
C GLY A 38 -13.05 15.22 5.73
N ALA A 39 -12.77 14.32 4.80
CA ALA A 39 -11.55 14.40 4.01
C ALA A 39 -11.54 15.67 3.14
N GLU A 40 -10.38 16.28 3.03
CA GLU A 40 -10.16 17.48 2.24
C GLU A 40 -9.34 17.14 1.00
N PHE A 41 -9.79 17.61 -0.15
CA PHE A 41 -9.12 17.42 -1.43
C PHE A 41 -8.81 18.77 -2.06
N PRO A 42 -7.75 18.89 -2.87
CA PRO A 42 -7.50 20.11 -3.65
C PRO A 42 -8.73 20.47 -4.49
N LYS A 43 -9.09 21.73 -4.51
CA LYS A 43 -10.26 22.22 -5.27
C LYS A 43 -10.09 22.05 -6.77
N GLU A 44 -8.86 22.06 -7.22
CA GLU A 44 -8.44 21.89 -8.61
C GLU A 44 -8.51 20.44 -9.07
N MET A 45 -8.58 19.47 -8.13
CA MET A 45 -8.71 18.06 -8.47
C MET A 45 -10.12 17.75 -8.96
N LYS A 46 -10.25 17.32 -10.21
CA LYS A 46 -11.53 16.89 -10.75
C LYS A 46 -11.81 15.44 -10.33
N ILE A 47 -12.90 15.23 -9.58
CA ILE A 47 -13.33 13.91 -9.12
C ILE A 47 -14.48 13.42 -10.01
N VAL A 48 -14.29 12.28 -10.66
CA VAL A 48 -15.32 11.54 -11.39
C VAL A 48 -15.67 10.29 -10.58
N PHE A 49 -16.94 10.07 -10.32
CA PHE A 49 -17.40 8.89 -9.60
C PHE A 49 -17.72 7.75 -10.56
N GLY A 50 -17.16 6.57 -10.27
CA GLY A 50 -17.40 5.37 -11.04
C GLY A 50 -16.61 4.17 -10.50
N ASP A 51 -17.01 2.99 -10.95
CA ASP A 51 -16.31 1.74 -10.64
C ASP A 51 -15.66 1.23 -11.91
N ILE A 52 -14.34 1.23 -11.96
CA ILE A 52 -13.55 0.78 -13.11
C ILE A 52 -13.92 -0.64 -13.54
N ASN A 53 -14.35 -1.49 -12.61
CA ASN A 53 -14.77 -2.86 -12.91
C ASN A 53 -16.16 -2.95 -13.60
N LYS A 54 -16.93 -1.87 -13.60
CA LYS A 54 -18.26 -1.78 -14.23
C LYS A 54 -18.29 -0.94 -15.50
N MET A 55 -17.27 -0.10 -15.71
CA MET A 55 -17.16 0.73 -16.90
C MET A 55 -16.93 -0.12 -18.15
N THR A 56 -17.48 0.30 -19.27
CA THR A 56 -17.17 -0.23 -20.59
C THR A 56 -15.80 0.28 -21.05
N ASP A 57 -15.19 -0.39 -22.03
CA ASP A 57 -13.89 0.05 -22.60
C ASP A 57 -13.99 1.43 -23.22
N ALA A 58 -15.12 1.76 -23.90
CA ALA A 58 -15.37 3.08 -24.45
C ALA A 58 -15.42 4.19 -23.40
N GLU A 59 -16.03 3.92 -22.24
CA GLU A 59 -16.05 4.86 -21.12
C GLU A 59 -14.65 5.06 -20.53
N ILE A 60 -13.84 4.00 -20.42
CA ILE A 60 -12.46 4.09 -19.98
C ILE A 60 -11.62 4.93 -20.97
N GLU A 61 -11.73 4.67 -22.26
CA GLU A 61 -11.04 5.43 -23.31
C GLU A 61 -11.44 6.91 -23.28
N ALA A 62 -12.71 7.21 -23.06
CA ALA A 62 -13.18 8.60 -22.97
C ALA A 62 -12.52 9.36 -21.81
N GLN A 63 -12.28 8.71 -20.66
CA GLN A 63 -11.56 9.31 -19.52
C GLN A 63 -10.07 9.54 -19.82
N LEU A 64 -9.47 8.70 -20.64
CA LEU A 64 -8.02 8.74 -20.94
C LEU A 64 -7.67 9.66 -22.10
N LYS A 65 -8.65 10.23 -22.79
CA LYS A 65 -8.42 11.08 -23.97
C LYS A 65 -7.65 12.35 -23.60
N GLY A 66 -6.47 12.55 -24.23
CA GLY A 66 -5.62 13.71 -23.96
C GLY A 66 -4.89 13.67 -22.62
N VAL A 67 -4.84 12.50 -21.97
CA VAL A 67 -4.06 12.26 -20.75
C VAL A 67 -2.60 12.01 -21.12
N ASP A 68 -1.69 12.67 -20.42
CA ASP A 68 -0.24 12.47 -20.59
C ASP A 68 0.26 11.28 -19.74
N VAL A 69 -0.21 11.18 -18.49
CA VAL A 69 0.22 10.17 -17.54
C VAL A 69 -0.98 9.53 -16.83
N PHE A 70 -1.03 8.22 -16.81
CA PHE A 70 -1.98 7.45 -16.03
C PHE A 70 -1.36 7.03 -14.68
N VAL A 71 -2.09 7.16 -13.57
CA VAL A 71 -1.66 6.72 -12.24
C VAL A 71 -2.66 5.69 -11.67
N PHE A 72 -2.17 4.51 -11.34
CA PHE A 72 -2.96 3.50 -10.65
C PHE A 72 -2.60 3.48 -9.17
N ALA A 73 -3.40 4.19 -8.36
CA ALA A 73 -3.28 4.30 -6.91
C ALA A 73 -4.42 3.58 -6.16
N ALA A 74 -5.09 2.66 -6.84
CA ALA A 74 -6.16 1.83 -6.29
C ALA A 74 -5.69 0.40 -6.06
N GLY A 75 -6.54 -0.39 -5.46
CA GLY A 75 -6.30 -1.80 -5.19
C GLY A 75 -6.58 -2.15 -3.73
N VAL A 76 -6.35 -3.41 -3.42
CA VAL A 76 -6.54 -3.99 -2.08
C VAL A 76 -5.22 -4.55 -1.58
N ASP A 77 -4.99 -4.45 -0.27
CA ASP A 77 -3.74 -4.87 0.36
C ASP A 77 -3.85 -6.22 1.10
N GLU A 78 -2.83 -6.56 1.87
CA GLU A 78 -2.70 -7.82 2.59
C GLU A 78 -3.76 -8.04 3.68
N ARG A 79 -4.47 -7.00 4.11
CA ARG A 79 -5.47 -7.06 5.18
C ARG A 79 -6.79 -7.70 4.75
N VAL A 80 -7.00 -7.83 3.44
CA VAL A 80 -8.25 -8.37 2.92
C VAL A 80 -8.49 -9.78 3.45
N GLU A 81 -9.61 -9.94 4.13
CA GLU A 81 -10.18 -11.20 4.52
C GLU A 81 -11.47 -11.42 3.72
N CYS A 82 -11.46 -12.40 2.84
CA CYS A 82 -12.61 -12.72 2.01
C CYS A 82 -12.83 -14.23 1.92
N PRO A 83 -14.00 -14.70 1.47
CA PRO A 83 -14.21 -16.11 1.16
C PRO A 83 -13.13 -16.65 0.23
N ALA A 84 -12.67 -17.86 0.48
CA ALA A 84 -11.69 -18.51 -0.39
C ALA A 84 -12.28 -18.79 -1.79
N PRO A 85 -11.51 -18.65 -2.89
CA PRO A 85 -10.09 -18.32 -2.92
C PRO A 85 -9.81 -16.79 -2.97
N VAL A 86 -8.94 -16.30 -2.09
CA VAL A 86 -8.57 -14.86 -2.02
C VAL A 86 -7.87 -14.37 -3.28
N GLU A 87 -7.26 -15.26 -4.07
CA GLU A 87 -6.59 -14.93 -5.33
C GLU A 87 -7.55 -14.29 -6.34
N ALA A 88 -8.79 -14.76 -6.41
CA ALA A 88 -9.81 -14.19 -7.29
C ALA A 88 -10.13 -12.72 -6.91
N PHE A 89 -10.10 -12.41 -5.62
CA PHE A 89 -10.30 -11.06 -5.12
C PHE A 89 -9.14 -10.14 -5.52
N TYR A 90 -7.90 -10.58 -5.33
CA TYR A 90 -6.73 -9.82 -5.76
C TYR A 90 -6.67 -9.63 -7.28
N TYR A 91 -7.00 -10.66 -8.05
CA TYR A 91 -7.06 -10.54 -9.51
C TYR A 91 -8.05 -9.44 -9.92
N LYS A 92 -9.27 -9.48 -9.37
CA LYS A 92 -10.35 -8.53 -9.68
C LYS A 92 -9.98 -7.06 -9.39
N TYR A 93 -9.25 -6.79 -8.30
CA TYR A 93 -9.01 -5.42 -7.85
C TYR A 93 -7.59 -4.90 -8.10
N ASN A 94 -6.60 -5.78 -8.21
CA ASN A 94 -5.21 -5.38 -8.39
C ASN A 94 -4.66 -5.63 -9.80
N ILE A 95 -5.24 -6.56 -10.56
CA ILE A 95 -4.66 -7.03 -11.83
C ILE A 95 -5.58 -6.71 -13.01
N ALA A 96 -6.80 -7.24 -13.05
CA ALA A 96 -7.72 -7.07 -14.16
C ALA A 96 -8.00 -5.61 -14.56
N PRO A 97 -8.12 -4.64 -13.62
CA PRO A 97 -8.28 -3.24 -14.00
C PRO A 97 -7.08 -2.69 -14.78
N LEU A 98 -5.85 -3.11 -14.44
CA LEU A 98 -4.65 -2.68 -15.16
C LEU A 98 -4.62 -3.17 -16.60
N GLU A 99 -4.94 -4.45 -16.84
CA GLU A 99 -4.99 -5.02 -18.21
C GLU A 99 -5.94 -4.23 -19.11
N ARG A 100 -7.11 -3.88 -18.59
CA ARG A 100 -8.13 -3.10 -19.31
C ARG A 100 -7.70 -1.66 -19.55
N VAL A 101 -7.20 -1.00 -18.50
CA VAL A 101 -6.81 0.41 -18.58
C VAL A 101 -5.56 0.58 -19.45
N PHE A 102 -4.57 -0.29 -19.36
CA PHE A 102 -3.38 -0.23 -20.20
C PHE A 102 -3.71 -0.46 -21.68
N SER A 103 -4.62 -1.41 -21.97
CA SER A 103 -5.14 -1.58 -23.33
C SER A 103 -5.79 -0.30 -23.84
N ALA A 104 -6.59 0.39 -23.04
CA ALA A 104 -7.21 1.65 -23.37
C ALA A 104 -6.15 2.78 -23.51
N CYS A 105 -5.18 2.89 -22.59
CA CYS A 105 -4.07 3.85 -22.67
C CYS A 105 -3.34 3.77 -24.03
N LYS A 106 -2.98 2.55 -24.43
CA LYS A 106 -2.29 2.34 -25.73
C LYS A 106 -3.18 2.75 -26.92
N ARG A 107 -4.47 2.43 -26.89
CA ARG A 107 -5.41 2.81 -27.99
C ARG A 107 -5.58 4.31 -28.12
N VAL A 108 -5.60 5.07 -27.01
CA VAL A 108 -5.79 6.53 -27.05
C VAL A 108 -4.50 7.32 -27.01
N GLY A 109 -3.33 6.67 -26.94
CA GLY A 109 -2.02 7.28 -27.06
C GLY A 109 -1.43 7.87 -25.77
N VAL A 110 -1.89 7.42 -24.57
CA VAL A 110 -1.20 7.71 -23.30
C VAL A 110 0.21 7.12 -23.35
N LYS A 111 1.21 7.90 -22.93
CA LYS A 111 2.62 7.52 -23.09
C LYS A 111 3.26 6.94 -21.84
N LYS A 112 2.69 7.17 -20.68
CA LYS A 112 3.28 6.77 -19.39
C LYS A 112 2.23 6.31 -18.40
N ALA A 113 2.57 5.29 -17.63
CA ALA A 113 1.81 4.88 -16.46
C ALA A 113 2.71 4.78 -15.21
N VAL A 114 2.17 5.19 -14.07
CA VAL A 114 2.76 4.99 -12.74
C VAL A 114 1.82 4.11 -11.90
N VAL A 115 2.32 3.00 -11.38
CA VAL A 115 1.54 2.01 -10.64
C VAL A 115 2.07 1.88 -9.23
N LEU A 116 1.19 1.91 -8.24
CA LEU A 116 1.55 1.64 -6.86
C LEU A 116 1.62 0.12 -6.65
N GLY A 117 2.85 -0.37 -6.61
CA GLY A 117 3.20 -1.75 -6.32
C GLY A 117 3.48 -1.98 -4.83
N SER A 118 4.24 -3.03 -4.54
CA SER A 118 4.62 -3.39 -3.17
C SER A 118 6.08 -3.84 -3.12
N TYR A 119 6.80 -3.40 -2.10
CA TYR A 119 8.18 -3.85 -1.86
C TYR A 119 8.29 -5.37 -1.65
N PHE A 120 7.19 -6.06 -1.40
CA PHE A 120 7.17 -7.51 -1.36
C PHE A 120 7.47 -8.14 -2.72
N ALA A 121 7.15 -7.46 -3.84
CA ALA A 121 7.58 -7.91 -5.16
C ALA A 121 9.11 -7.74 -5.32
N TYR A 122 9.67 -6.62 -4.88
CA TYR A 122 11.13 -6.45 -4.79
C TYR A 122 11.79 -7.53 -3.93
N LEU A 123 11.19 -7.86 -2.78
CA LEU A 123 11.69 -8.90 -1.89
C LEU A 123 11.85 -10.26 -2.59
N THR A 124 10.91 -10.63 -3.47
CA THR A 124 11.01 -11.92 -4.20
C THR A 124 12.22 -11.97 -5.13
N LYS A 125 12.67 -10.82 -5.62
CA LYS A 125 13.84 -10.69 -6.51
C LYS A 125 15.16 -10.77 -5.73
N VAL A 126 15.23 -10.10 -4.58
CA VAL A 126 16.48 -10.00 -3.78
C VAL A 126 16.61 -11.10 -2.73
N ARG A 127 15.52 -11.77 -2.37
CA ARG A 127 15.47 -12.86 -1.40
C ARG A 127 14.61 -14.04 -1.91
N PRO A 128 15.00 -14.64 -3.05
CA PRO A 128 14.29 -15.79 -3.63
C PRO A 128 14.27 -17.01 -2.69
N ASP A 129 15.23 -17.11 -1.77
CA ASP A 129 15.31 -18.13 -0.74
C ASP A 129 14.08 -18.16 0.20
N LEU A 130 13.41 -17.03 0.39
CA LEU A 130 12.20 -16.93 1.21
C LEU A 130 10.97 -17.52 0.51
N GLN A 131 10.97 -17.65 -0.82
CA GLN A 131 9.84 -18.13 -1.63
C GLN A 131 8.53 -17.39 -1.26
N ALA A 132 8.62 -16.06 -1.10
CA ALA A 132 7.54 -15.27 -0.52
C ALA A 132 6.27 -15.28 -1.38
N ASP A 133 6.40 -15.23 -2.69
CA ASP A 133 5.30 -15.27 -3.66
C ASP A 133 4.54 -16.61 -3.67
N SER A 134 5.23 -17.73 -3.47
CA SER A 134 4.61 -19.04 -3.39
C SER A 134 3.86 -19.27 -2.07
N LYS A 135 4.30 -18.62 -0.99
CA LYS A 135 3.77 -18.79 0.36
C LYS A 135 2.68 -17.80 0.74
N HIS A 136 2.63 -16.63 0.08
CA HIS A 136 1.70 -15.55 0.39
C HIS A 136 0.93 -15.11 -0.87
N LYS A 137 -0.38 -15.23 -0.85
CA LYS A 137 -1.26 -14.93 -2.00
C LYS A 137 -1.24 -13.44 -2.37
N TYR A 138 -1.16 -12.57 -1.37
CA TYR A 138 -0.98 -11.14 -1.60
C TYR A 138 0.34 -10.85 -2.34
N ILE A 139 1.46 -11.39 -1.88
CA ILE A 139 2.77 -11.17 -2.50
C ILE A 139 2.75 -11.66 -3.95
N ARG A 140 2.20 -12.85 -4.19
CA ARG A 140 2.00 -13.37 -5.55
C ARG A 140 1.19 -12.41 -6.42
N SER A 141 0.12 -11.81 -5.88
CA SER A 141 -0.69 -10.87 -6.65
C SER A 141 0.10 -9.62 -7.07
N ARG A 142 1.03 -9.16 -6.21
CA ARG A 142 1.89 -8.00 -6.53
C ARG A 142 2.96 -8.35 -7.58
N VAL A 143 3.52 -9.55 -7.53
CA VAL A 143 4.40 -10.06 -8.60
C VAL A 143 3.63 -10.18 -9.93
N LEU A 144 2.43 -10.74 -9.92
CA LEU A 144 1.58 -10.82 -11.13
C LEU A 144 1.19 -9.43 -11.67
N GLN A 145 0.95 -8.45 -10.78
CA GLN A 145 0.71 -7.07 -11.17
C GLN A 145 1.90 -6.48 -11.93
N GLU A 146 3.13 -6.71 -11.45
CA GLU A 146 4.34 -6.27 -12.16
C GLU A 146 4.51 -6.97 -13.50
N MET A 147 4.24 -8.26 -13.59
CA MET A 147 4.30 -8.99 -14.86
C MET A 147 3.32 -8.42 -15.90
N VAL A 148 2.12 -8.02 -15.49
CA VAL A 148 1.18 -7.32 -16.39
C VAL A 148 1.77 -5.98 -16.82
N CYS A 149 2.34 -5.21 -15.89
CA CYS A 149 2.99 -3.94 -16.21
C CYS A 149 4.13 -4.11 -17.22
N GLU A 150 4.97 -5.12 -17.03
CA GLU A 150 6.08 -5.45 -17.93
C GLU A 150 5.59 -5.87 -19.33
N ASN A 151 4.55 -6.70 -19.40
CA ASN A 151 4.00 -7.16 -20.67
C ASN A 151 3.36 -6.05 -21.51
N PHE A 152 2.84 -5.00 -20.88
CA PHE A 152 2.25 -3.86 -21.59
C PHE A 152 3.26 -2.77 -21.95
N ALA A 153 4.38 -2.68 -21.24
CA ALA A 153 5.39 -1.67 -21.44
C ALA A 153 6.18 -1.91 -22.75
N ASP A 154 6.39 -0.85 -23.51
CA ASP A 154 7.19 -0.86 -24.73
C ASP A 154 7.86 0.51 -24.99
N GLU A 155 8.33 0.75 -26.21
CA GLU A 155 8.98 2.02 -26.58
C GLU A 155 8.02 3.21 -26.58
N ASP A 156 6.73 2.96 -26.82
CA ASP A 156 5.66 3.98 -26.91
C ASP A 156 4.86 4.15 -25.61
N PHE A 157 4.92 3.19 -24.70
CA PHE A 157 4.20 3.20 -23.43
C PHE A 157 5.11 2.75 -22.29
N ALA A 158 5.67 3.73 -21.58
CA ALA A 158 6.51 3.46 -20.41
C ALA A 158 5.68 3.17 -19.16
N VAL A 159 6.06 2.15 -18.39
CA VAL A 159 5.40 1.81 -17.12
C VAL A 159 6.41 1.83 -15.99
N CYS A 160 6.14 2.63 -14.95
CA CYS A 160 6.90 2.68 -13.71
C CYS A 160 6.07 2.09 -12.57
N VAL A 161 6.55 1.02 -11.95
CA VAL A 161 5.96 0.44 -10.73
C VAL A 161 6.78 0.91 -9.53
N LEU A 162 6.12 1.58 -8.58
CA LEU A 162 6.70 2.00 -7.31
C LEU A 162 6.50 0.91 -6.28
N GLU A 163 7.55 0.18 -5.93
CA GLU A 163 7.54 -0.91 -4.96
C GLU A 163 7.56 -0.35 -3.52
N LEU A 164 6.37 0.03 -3.03
CA LEU A 164 6.18 0.77 -1.79
C LEU A 164 6.26 -0.14 -0.56
N PRO A 165 6.97 0.30 0.52
CA PRO A 165 7.12 -0.44 1.77
C PRO A 165 5.99 -0.12 2.76
N TYR A 166 6.26 -0.16 4.07
CA TYR A 166 5.33 0.29 5.09
C TYR A 166 5.15 1.81 5.07
N ILE A 167 3.89 2.24 5.10
CA ILE A 167 3.52 3.65 4.94
C ILE A 167 2.76 4.12 6.16
N PHE A 168 3.11 5.33 6.65
CA PHE A 168 2.50 5.95 7.80
C PHE A 168 1.94 7.33 7.46
N GLY A 169 0.82 7.65 8.05
CA GLY A 169 0.04 8.87 7.85
C GLY A 169 -1.45 8.56 7.95
N THR A 170 -2.25 9.60 7.96
CA THR A 170 -3.70 9.50 8.13
C THR A 170 -4.46 10.32 7.12
N GLN A 171 -5.66 9.90 6.79
CA GLN A 171 -6.65 10.68 6.06
C GLN A 171 -7.90 10.76 6.91
N LYS A 172 -8.42 11.97 7.11
CA LYS A 172 -9.62 12.20 7.91
C LYS A 172 -10.79 11.37 7.37
N GLY A 173 -11.49 10.67 8.25
CA GLY A 173 -12.63 9.81 7.92
C GLY A 173 -12.28 8.46 7.30
N ARG A 174 -10.99 8.08 7.17
CA ARG A 174 -10.55 6.77 6.65
C ARG A 174 -9.94 5.90 7.74
N LYS A 175 -10.33 4.64 7.77
CA LYS A 175 -9.76 3.64 8.68
C LYS A 175 -8.28 3.37 8.33
N PRO A 176 -7.35 3.54 9.29
CA PRO A 176 -5.95 3.27 9.04
C PRO A 176 -5.66 1.77 8.87
N VAL A 177 -4.63 1.46 8.08
CA VAL A 177 -4.11 0.09 7.91
C VAL A 177 -3.64 -0.53 9.23
N TRP A 178 -3.16 0.29 10.14
CA TRP A 178 -2.48 -0.14 11.37
C TRP A 178 -3.42 -0.61 12.49
N THR A 179 -4.73 -0.57 12.29
CA THR A 179 -5.73 -1.16 13.19
C THR A 179 -5.44 -2.65 13.43
N ILE A 180 -5.00 -3.38 12.40
CA ILE A 180 -4.63 -4.80 12.51
C ILE A 180 -3.43 -5.02 13.46
N LEU A 181 -2.48 -4.08 13.50
CA LEU A 181 -1.35 -4.17 14.43
C LEU A 181 -1.83 -4.07 15.88
N ILE A 182 -2.79 -3.17 16.15
CA ILE A 182 -3.34 -3.01 17.51
C ILE A 182 -3.97 -4.32 17.98
N GLU A 183 -4.79 -4.95 17.14
CA GLU A 183 -5.39 -6.27 17.43
C GLU A 183 -4.34 -7.35 17.73
N GLN A 184 -3.22 -7.33 17.01
CA GLN A 184 -2.15 -8.32 17.18
C GLN A 184 -1.34 -8.15 18.46
N ILE A 185 -1.09 -6.90 18.87
CA ILE A 185 -0.22 -6.62 20.03
C ILE A 185 -0.97 -6.46 21.36
N GLU A 186 -2.29 -6.19 21.35
CA GLU A 186 -3.09 -6.00 22.57
C GLU A 186 -2.97 -7.18 23.55
N PHE A 187 -2.90 -8.40 23.03
CA PHE A 187 -2.70 -9.58 23.86
C PHE A 187 -1.40 -9.50 24.69
N MET A 188 -0.36 -8.83 24.14
CA MET A 188 0.95 -8.70 24.81
C MET A 188 0.93 -7.67 25.95
N ASP A 189 -0.07 -6.79 26.02
CA ASP A 189 -0.18 -5.75 27.06
C ASP A 189 -0.30 -6.33 28.47
N LYS A 190 -0.67 -7.61 28.57
CA LYS A 190 -0.80 -8.35 29.84
C LYS A 190 0.54 -8.82 30.41
N PHE A 191 1.62 -8.68 29.64
CA PHE A 191 2.95 -9.17 30.01
C PHE A 191 3.91 -7.98 30.22
N PRO A 192 4.94 -8.14 31.07
CA PRO A 192 5.96 -7.12 31.28
C PRO A 192 6.99 -7.02 30.13
N PHE A 193 6.73 -7.67 29.02
CA PHE A 193 7.55 -7.65 27.81
C PHE A 193 6.69 -8.01 26.59
N THR A 194 7.15 -7.60 25.42
CA THR A 194 6.53 -7.96 24.14
C THR A 194 7.45 -8.87 23.33
N MET A 195 6.90 -9.95 22.79
CA MET A 195 7.61 -10.82 21.84
C MET A 195 7.29 -10.39 20.40
N TYR A 196 8.33 -10.17 19.60
CA TYR A 196 8.16 -9.76 18.21
C TYR A 196 9.31 -10.28 17.33
N PRO A 197 9.19 -10.33 15.99
CA PRO A 197 10.29 -10.70 15.11
C PRO A 197 11.52 -9.81 15.28
N LYS A 198 12.71 -10.33 14.88
CA LYS A 198 14.00 -9.65 15.11
C LYS A 198 14.41 -8.67 14.03
N GLY A 199 13.77 -8.71 12.86
CA GLY A 199 14.15 -7.92 11.70
C GLY A 199 13.72 -6.46 11.79
N GLY A 200 13.53 -5.87 10.63
CA GLY A 200 13.06 -4.51 10.44
C GLY A 200 12.53 -4.31 9.04
N THR A 201 12.07 -3.11 8.75
CA THR A 201 11.49 -2.79 7.45
C THR A 201 11.81 -1.37 7.00
N ALA A 202 11.72 -1.13 5.69
CA ALA A 202 11.72 0.20 5.12
C ALA A 202 10.36 0.87 5.36
N MET A 203 10.35 2.19 5.49
CA MET A 203 9.17 2.98 5.79
C MET A 203 9.15 4.30 5.01
N LEU A 204 7.94 4.84 4.81
CA LEU A 204 7.65 6.15 4.23
C LEU A 204 6.50 6.81 4.96
N THR A 205 6.43 8.15 4.87
CA THR A 205 5.19 8.88 5.18
C THR A 205 4.28 8.95 3.95
N CYS A 206 2.97 9.12 4.15
CA CYS A 206 2.02 9.33 3.05
C CYS A 206 2.40 10.54 2.18
N ARG A 207 2.93 11.62 2.81
CA ARG A 207 3.44 12.80 2.12
C ARG A 207 4.57 12.45 1.16
N GLN A 208 5.55 11.66 1.63
CA GLN A 208 6.66 11.21 0.80
C GLN A 208 6.21 10.31 -0.36
N VAL A 209 5.20 9.47 -0.14
CA VAL A 209 4.58 8.68 -1.23
C VAL A 209 3.97 9.62 -2.27
N GLY A 210 3.27 10.68 -1.86
CA GLY A 210 2.75 11.69 -2.79
C GLY A 210 3.85 12.34 -3.63
N GLN A 211 4.96 12.72 -3.00
CA GLN A 211 6.14 13.30 -3.67
C GLN A 211 6.76 12.33 -4.68
N VAL A 212 6.94 11.06 -4.29
CA VAL A 212 7.51 10.02 -5.16
C VAL A 212 6.62 9.73 -6.37
N ILE A 213 5.29 9.69 -6.20
CA ILE A 213 4.35 9.52 -7.31
C ILE A 213 4.46 10.72 -8.28
N ALA A 214 4.47 11.95 -7.76
CA ALA A 214 4.60 13.14 -8.56
C ALA A 214 5.93 13.14 -9.33
N GLY A 215 7.04 12.83 -8.66
CA GLY A 215 8.36 12.69 -9.31
C GLY A 215 8.40 11.60 -10.37
N ALA A 216 7.74 10.46 -10.14
CA ALA A 216 7.64 9.40 -11.14
C ALA A 216 6.79 9.82 -12.36
N CYS A 217 5.76 10.65 -12.16
CA CYS A 217 5.01 11.23 -13.28
C CYS A 217 5.86 12.18 -14.12
N GLU A 218 6.79 12.93 -13.53
CA GLU A 218 7.67 13.88 -14.22
C GLU A 218 8.89 13.23 -14.86
N LYS A 219 9.46 12.20 -14.21
CA LYS A 219 10.68 11.53 -14.69
C LYS A 219 10.42 10.76 -16.00
N GLU A 220 11.35 10.88 -16.93
CA GLU A 220 11.31 10.10 -18.16
C GLU A 220 11.70 8.66 -17.92
N TYR A 221 10.87 7.75 -18.41
CA TYR A 221 11.10 6.31 -18.39
C TYR A 221 10.96 5.73 -19.79
N LYS A 222 11.61 4.58 -20.02
CA LYS A 222 11.45 3.76 -21.22
C LYS A 222 11.12 2.33 -20.81
N GLY A 223 10.17 1.72 -21.51
CA GLY A 223 9.75 0.36 -21.23
C GLY A 223 9.27 0.16 -19.78
N PHE A 224 9.60 -0.97 -19.20
CA PHE A 224 9.22 -1.32 -17.84
C PHE A 224 10.30 -0.93 -16.82
N ASN A 225 9.86 -0.33 -15.71
CA ASN A 225 10.72 0.05 -14.60
C ASN A 225 10.04 -0.31 -13.26
N ALA A 226 10.63 -1.18 -12.46
CA ALA A 226 10.24 -1.42 -11.08
C ALA A 226 11.25 -0.75 -10.16
N VAL A 227 10.77 0.14 -9.27
CA VAL A 227 11.62 1.00 -8.44
C VAL A 227 11.31 0.75 -6.97
N PRO A 228 12.24 0.14 -6.21
CA PRO A 228 12.07 -0.05 -4.78
C PRO A 228 12.18 1.28 -4.04
N ILE A 229 11.13 1.62 -3.28
CA ILE A 229 11.03 2.90 -2.59
C ILE A 229 11.18 2.70 -1.09
N GLY A 230 12.06 3.45 -0.46
CA GLY A 230 12.23 3.51 0.98
C GLY A 230 12.86 4.84 1.38
N MET A 231 12.52 5.35 2.56
CA MET A 231 13.14 6.58 3.07
C MET A 231 13.78 6.34 4.43
N TYR A 232 13.11 5.56 5.28
CA TYR A 232 13.59 5.21 6.61
C TYR A 232 13.65 3.70 6.76
N ASN A 233 14.72 3.23 7.41
CA ASN A 233 14.87 1.82 7.76
C ASN A 233 14.81 1.68 9.28
N MET A 234 13.87 0.91 9.80
CA MET A 234 13.62 0.80 11.23
C MET A 234 13.50 -0.66 11.67
N LYS A 235 14.19 -1.02 12.76
CA LYS A 235 14.05 -2.31 13.44
C LYS A 235 12.69 -2.37 14.15
N TRP A 236 12.15 -3.57 14.28
CA TRP A 236 10.84 -3.77 14.92
C TRP A 236 10.79 -3.33 16.38
N ASP A 237 11.86 -3.49 17.14
CA ASP A 237 11.93 -3.03 18.53
C ASP A 237 11.78 -1.51 18.63
N LYS A 238 12.51 -0.77 17.80
CA LYS A 238 12.39 0.69 17.74
C LYS A 238 10.99 1.12 17.28
N PHE A 239 10.44 0.45 16.26
CA PHE A 239 9.09 0.70 15.76
C PHE A 239 8.06 0.51 16.88
N LEU A 240 8.09 -0.63 17.57
CA LEU A 240 7.15 -0.90 18.66
C LEU A 240 7.31 0.08 19.84
N SER A 241 8.50 0.56 20.14
CA SER A 241 8.69 1.62 21.14
C SER A 241 7.87 2.89 20.79
N VAL A 242 7.88 3.29 19.52
CA VAL A 242 7.05 4.42 19.03
C VAL A 242 5.56 4.07 19.13
N VAL A 243 5.17 2.85 18.76
CA VAL A 243 3.78 2.37 18.86
C VAL A 243 3.27 2.40 20.29
N TYR A 244 4.05 1.89 21.26
CA TYR A 244 3.66 1.90 22.69
C TYR A 244 3.53 3.32 23.23
N LYS A 245 4.47 4.21 22.87
CA LYS A 245 4.37 5.65 23.21
C LYS A 245 3.06 6.25 22.67
N ALA A 246 2.72 6.00 21.41
CA ALA A 246 1.49 6.51 20.78
C ALA A 246 0.21 6.00 21.44
N ARG A 247 0.25 4.81 22.03
CA ARG A 247 -0.84 4.20 22.84
C ARG A 247 -0.89 4.72 24.27
N GLY A 248 0.00 5.61 24.69
CA GLY A 248 0.09 6.10 26.06
C GLY A 248 0.69 5.08 27.04
N MET A 249 1.42 4.08 26.53
CA MET A 249 2.09 3.04 27.33
C MET A 249 3.59 3.33 27.46
N ASP A 250 4.28 2.57 28.30
CA ASP A 250 5.73 2.72 28.50
C ASP A 250 6.49 2.41 27.20
N PRO A 251 7.16 3.40 26.57
CA PRO A 251 7.96 3.17 25.36
C PRO A 251 9.23 2.36 25.62
N GLN A 252 9.63 2.16 26.87
CA GLN A 252 10.79 1.38 27.28
C GLN A 252 10.45 -0.07 27.60
N ILE A 253 9.19 -0.50 27.36
CA ILE A 253 8.80 -1.90 27.52
C ILE A 253 9.79 -2.82 26.82
N LYS A 254 10.23 -3.86 27.50
CA LYS A 254 11.20 -4.80 26.93
C LYS A 254 10.61 -5.52 25.73
N ILE A 255 11.22 -5.32 24.56
CA ILE A 255 10.86 -6.04 23.33
C ILE A 255 11.86 -7.17 23.13
N VAL A 256 11.37 -8.40 23.16
CA VAL A 256 12.17 -9.61 23.03
C VAL A 256 12.05 -10.13 21.59
N GLY A 257 13.15 -10.05 20.85
CA GLY A 257 13.23 -10.61 19.50
C GLY A 257 13.18 -12.14 19.53
N VAL A 258 12.17 -12.74 18.92
CA VAL A 258 11.96 -14.18 18.90
C VAL A 258 12.11 -14.78 17.49
N PRO A 259 12.53 -16.05 17.37
CA PRO A 259 12.61 -16.72 16.07
C PRO A 259 11.21 -17.01 15.51
N ALA A 260 11.13 -17.20 14.20
CA ALA A 260 9.87 -17.39 13.49
C ALA A 260 9.00 -18.52 14.05
N TRP A 261 9.61 -19.66 14.45
CA TRP A 261 8.87 -20.81 14.96
C TRP A 261 8.10 -20.52 16.25
N MET A 262 8.62 -19.64 17.12
CA MET A 262 7.92 -19.21 18.32
C MET A 262 6.68 -18.38 17.99
N MET A 263 6.79 -17.45 17.04
CA MET A 263 5.65 -16.67 16.57
C MET A 263 4.59 -17.57 15.91
N GLN A 264 5.02 -18.56 15.13
CA GLN A 264 4.12 -19.53 14.50
C GLN A 264 3.24 -20.27 15.52
N MET A 265 3.77 -20.64 16.68
CA MET A 265 2.99 -21.29 17.74
C MET A 265 1.79 -20.42 18.15
N GLY A 266 1.97 -19.11 18.27
CA GLY A 266 0.89 -18.17 18.57
C GLY A 266 -0.16 -18.05 17.46
N MET A 267 0.23 -18.26 16.19
CA MET A 267 -0.66 -18.11 15.03
C MET A 267 -1.57 -19.33 14.76
N VAL A 268 -1.32 -20.48 15.39
CA VAL A 268 -2.10 -21.71 15.15
C VAL A 268 -3.59 -21.51 15.41
N LYS A 269 -3.95 -20.75 16.45
CA LYS A 269 -5.35 -20.45 16.77
C LYS A 269 -6.00 -19.60 15.69
N ALA A 270 -5.34 -18.56 15.22
CA ALA A 270 -5.84 -17.68 14.16
C ALA A 270 -6.07 -18.45 12.84
N VAL A 271 -5.13 -19.31 12.47
CA VAL A 271 -5.27 -20.16 11.26
C VAL A 271 -6.47 -21.11 11.38
N LYS A 272 -6.69 -21.72 12.55
CA LYS A 272 -7.86 -22.57 12.78
C LYS A 272 -9.18 -21.80 12.69
N ASP A 273 -9.19 -20.57 13.20
CA ASP A 273 -10.36 -19.69 13.15
C ASP A 273 -10.68 -19.27 11.71
N TYR A 274 -9.70 -18.84 10.92
CA TYR A 274 -9.86 -18.55 9.50
C TYR A 274 -10.46 -19.72 8.74
N LYS A 275 -9.90 -20.94 8.95
CA LYS A 275 -10.43 -22.15 8.33
C LYS A 275 -11.87 -22.44 8.73
N LYS A 276 -12.21 -22.26 10.02
CA LYS A 276 -13.58 -22.47 10.54
C LYS A 276 -14.58 -21.48 9.93
N ARG A 277 -14.15 -20.22 9.72
CA ARG A 277 -14.97 -19.16 9.11
C ARG A 277 -15.03 -19.23 7.58
N GLY A 278 -14.26 -20.12 6.96
CA GLY A 278 -14.15 -20.21 5.49
C GLY A 278 -13.49 -19.00 4.84
N ILE A 279 -12.67 -18.28 5.60
CA ILE A 279 -11.97 -17.06 5.17
C ILE A 279 -10.55 -17.39 4.77
N ALA A 280 -10.06 -16.73 3.73
CA ALA A 280 -8.66 -16.75 3.32
C ALA A 280 -8.02 -15.39 3.56
N SER A 281 -6.83 -15.39 4.15
CA SER A 281 -6.00 -14.20 4.29
C SER A 281 -5.00 -14.10 3.14
N GLY A 282 -4.73 -12.89 2.69
CA GLY A 282 -3.72 -12.61 1.66
C GLY A 282 -2.31 -12.96 2.10
N VAL A 283 -2.03 -12.81 3.39
CA VAL A 283 -0.74 -13.16 4.00
C VAL A 283 -0.91 -14.42 4.83
N ASN A 284 -0.05 -15.41 4.59
CA ASN A 284 -0.05 -16.64 5.38
C ASN A 284 0.52 -16.37 6.77
N PRO A 285 -0.29 -16.44 7.85
CA PRO A 285 0.17 -16.11 9.20
C PRO A 285 1.29 -17.02 9.69
N MET A 286 1.33 -18.27 9.22
CA MET A 286 2.37 -19.23 9.58
C MET A 286 3.72 -18.94 8.90
N GLN A 287 3.73 -18.21 7.80
CA GLN A 287 4.93 -17.93 7.00
C GLN A 287 5.44 -16.49 7.19
N LEU A 288 4.56 -15.56 7.51
CA LEU A 288 4.92 -14.14 7.70
C LEU A 288 6.05 -13.91 8.71
N PRO A 289 6.12 -14.60 9.87
CA PRO A 289 7.23 -14.43 10.81
C PRO A 289 8.61 -14.73 10.23
N HIS A 290 8.71 -15.60 9.22
CA HIS A 290 9.98 -15.86 8.54
C HIS A 290 10.47 -14.62 7.81
N ILE A 291 9.59 -13.92 7.08
CA ILE A 291 9.92 -12.68 6.39
C ILE A 291 10.30 -11.59 7.40
N MET A 292 9.51 -11.42 8.45
CA MET A 292 9.69 -10.36 9.46
C MET A 292 10.96 -10.53 10.32
N ASN A 293 11.61 -11.68 10.29
CA ASN A 293 12.88 -11.89 11.00
C ASN A 293 14.11 -11.37 10.23
N TYR A 294 13.92 -10.85 9.01
CA TYR A 294 14.99 -10.23 8.21
C TYR A 294 14.85 -8.71 8.21
N ASP A 295 15.94 -8.04 7.91
CA ASP A 295 15.99 -6.62 7.66
C ASP A 295 15.58 -6.36 6.20
N LEU A 296 14.34 -5.99 6.00
CA LEU A 296 13.79 -5.63 4.70
C LEU A 296 14.02 -4.15 4.43
N PHE A 297 15.29 -3.77 4.39
CA PHE A 297 15.74 -2.40 4.25
C PHE A 297 15.92 -2.04 2.77
N ILE A 298 15.61 -0.81 2.44
CA ILE A 298 15.72 -0.23 1.10
C ILE A 298 16.53 1.05 1.21
N ASP A 299 17.48 1.24 0.26
CA ASP A 299 18.23 2.48 0.11
C ASP A 299 17.28 3.63 -0.26
N ASN A 300 17.47 4.80 0.33
CA ASN A 300 16.61 5.97 0.11
C ASN A 300 16.89 6.72 -1.20
N LYS A 301 17.94 6.33 -1.93
CA LYS A 301 18.37 7.02 -3.15
C LYS A 301 17.26 7.23 -4.17
N TYR A 302 16.44 6.19 -4.42
CA TYR A 302 15.36 6.28 -5.42
C TYR A 302 14.22 7.19 -4.95
N ALA A 303 13.89 7.17 -3.66
CA ALA A 303 12.90 8.07 -3.10
C ALA A 303 13.36 9.53 -3.23
N ILE A 304 14.62 9.81 -2.91
CA ILE A 304 15.23 11.15 -3.05
C ILE A 304 15.30 11.57 -4.53
N GLU A 305 15.71 10.69 -5.44
CA GLU A 305 15.73 10.96 -6.89
C GLU A 305 14.33 11.31 -7.44
N LEU A 306 13.27 10.75 -6.84
CA LEU A 306 11.88 11.04 -7.18
C LEU A 306 11.30 12.22 -6.37
N GLY A 307 12.15 12.96 -5.66
CA GLY A 307 11.77 14.20 -4.99
C GLY A 307 11.21 14.05 -3.57
N ALA A 308 11.35 12.88 -2.95
CA ALA A 308 11.03 12.75 -1.53
C ALA A 308 11.97 13.60 -0.68
N THR A 309 11.41 14.36 0.22
CA THR A 309 12.14 15.17 1.20
C THR A 309 12.05 14.54 2.59
N GLU A 310 12.94 14.91 3.49
CA GLU A 310 12.85 14.45 4.89
C GLU A 310 11.50 14.83 5.52
N ASP A 311 11.03 13.94 6.38
CA ASP A 311 9.78 14.09 7.13
C ASP A 311 9.91 13.40 8.50
N ASP A 312 9.02 13.69 9.44
CA ASP A 312 9.04 13.04 10.75
C ASP A 312 8.28 11.71 10.73
N ILE A 313 9.00 10.64 10.44
CA ILE A 313 8.43 9.28 10.42
C ILE A 313 7.88 8.86 11.78
N ASN A 314 8.48 9.29 12.91
CA ASN A 314 7.99 8.93 14.23
C ASN A 314 6.65 9.59 14.52
N SER A 315 6.50 10.87 14.17
CA SER A 315 5.22 11.58 14.26
C SER A 315 4.15 10.93 13.38
N ALA A 316 4.49 10.56 12.14
CA ALA A 316 3.57 9.88 11.23
C ALA A 316 3.12 8.50 11.75
N ILE A 317 4.04 7.74 12.38
CA ILE A 317 3.70 6.49 13.06
C ILE A 317 2.75 6.78 14.24
N GLU A 318 3.10 7.73 15.12
CA GLU A 318 2.28 8.06 16.28
C GLU A 318 0.85 8.45 15.87
N ASP A 319 0.69 9.28 14.84
CA ASP A 319 -0.63 9.70 14.34
C ASP A 319 -1.43 8.53 13.77
N SER A 320 -0.77 7.69 12.97
CA SER A 320 -1.39 6.48 12.43
C SER A 320 -1.88 5.54 13.53
N ILE A 321 -1.09 5.37 14.59
CA ILE A 321 -1.43 4.50 15.73
C ILE A 321 -2.56 5.11 16.56
N ARG A 322 -2.54 6.41 16.86
CA ARG A 322 -3.63 7.07 17.62
C ARG A 322 -4.98 6.90 16.91
N VAL A 323 -5.03 7.12 15.60
CA VAL A 323 -6.27 6.93 14.82
C VAL A 323 -6.66 5.46 14.76
N SER A 324 -5.68 4.54 14.68
CA SER A 324 -5.93 3.09 14.70
C SER A 324 -6.52 2.61 16.03
N VAL A 325 -6.03 3.13 17.14
CA VAL A 325 -6.60 2.83 18.48
C VAL A 325 -8.03 3.32 18.57
N ALA A 326 -8.30 4.56 18.15
CA ALA A 326 -9.65 5.11 18.16
C ALA A 326 -10.62 4.31 17.26
N ALA A 327 -10.14 3.82 16.12
CA ALA A 327 -10.89 2.94 15.22
C ALA A 327 -11.18 1.58 15.87
N TYR A 328 -10.17 0.97 16.48
CA TYR A 328 -10.28 -0.32 17.16
C TYR A 328 -11.27 -0.28 18.34
N GLU A 329 -11.26 0.80 19.10
CA GLU A 329 -12.18 1.03 20.22
C GLU A 329 -13.59 1.47 19.77
N GLY A 330 -13.86 1.56 18.46
CA GLY A 330 -15.16 1.99 17.94
C GLY A 330 -15.52 3.46 18.22
N LYS A 331 -14.53 4.30 18.53
CA LYS A 331 -14.71 5.73 18.83
C LYS A 331 -14.82 6.63 17.60
N ALA A 332 -14.64 6.09 16.41
CA ALA A 332 -14.69 6.84 15.17
C ALA A 332 -15.42 6.05 14.08
N GLU A 333 -16.33 6.73 13.37
CA GLU A 333 -16.97 6.20 12.16
C GLU A 333 -16.03 6.45 10.98
N LEU A 334 -15.41 5.40 10.45
CA LEU A 334 -14.37 5.48 9.45
C LEU A 334 -14.71 4.62 8.23
N LEU A 335 -14.42 5.14 7.05
CA LEU A 335 -14.54 4.41 5.80
C LEU A 335 -13.41 3.36 5.71
N GLY A 336 -13.78 2.09 5.67
CA GLY A 336 -12.87 0.97 5.45
C GLY A 336 -12.44 0.82 3.99
N MET A 337 -11.63 -0.21 3.73
CA MET A 337 -11.29 -0.63 2.38
C MET A 337 -12.36 -1.58 1.82
N LEU A 338 -12.43 -1.72 0.49
CA LEU A 338 -13.28 -2.73 -0.13
C LEU A 338 -13.01 -4.12 0.47
N GLY A 339 -14.05 -4.79 0.96
CA GLY A 339 -13.94 -6.09 1.62
C GLY A 339 -13.82 -6.05 3.15
N GLU A 340 -13.84 -4.87 3.74
CA GLU A 340 -13.90 -4.68 5.21
C GLU A 340 -15.33 -4.35 5.70
N GLU A 341 -16.37 -4.47 4.83
CA GLU A 341 -17.78 -4.25 5.17
C GLU A 341 -18.44 -5.51 5.74
#